data_a03f3d2e03285aeba65ceb51eef780e6
#
_entry.id   a03f3d2e03285aeba65ceb51eef780e6
#
_cell.length_a   1.000
_cell.length_b   1.000
_cell.length_c   1.000
_cell.angle_alpha   90.00
_cell.angle_beta   90.00
_cell.angle_gamma   90.00
#
_symmetry.space_group_name_H-M   'P 1'
#
loop_
_entity.id
_entity.type
_entity.pdbx_description
1 polymer ?
#
loop_
_entity_poly.entity_id
_entity_poly.type
_entity_poly.pdbx_seq_one_letter_code
_entity_poly.pdbx_strand_id
1 'polypeptide(L)'
;MRCEVLLFAQLAEAVGHDRLTVDLPDGATAADALDVLSKDHPALRDMRRTLAVAVNERYCAESRALGDGDTIALIPPVSGG
;
A
#
# COMPACT_ATOMS: atom_id res chain seq x y z
N MET A 1 8.69 12.41 4.46
CA MET A 1 7.76 11.84 5.46
C MET A 1 7.84 10.33 5.44
N ARG A 2 7.58 9.73 6.56
CA ARG A 2 7.62 8.26 6.70
C ARG A 2 6.24 7.73 6.98
N CYS A 3 5.84 6.74 6.20
CA CYS A 3 4.55 6.08 6.34
C CYS A 3 4.73 4.59 6.57
N GLU A 4 3.81 3.99 7.27
CA GLU A 4 3.78 2.57 7.50
C GLU A 4 2.80 1.92 6.53
N VAL A 5 3.17 0.76 5.98
CA VAL A 5 2.34 0.06 5.02
C VAL A 5 2.04 -1.33 5.56
N LEU A 6 0.77 -1.65 5.65
CA LEU A 6 0.29 -2.96 6.09
C LEU A 6 -0.15 -3.76 4.88
N LEU A 7 0.32 -5.00 4.81
CA LEU A 7 0.03 -5.92 3.73
C LEU A 7 -0.80 -7.08 4.27
N PHE A 8 -1.79 -7.52 3.50
CA PHE A 8 -2.73 -8.55 3.95
C PHE A 8 -2.78 -9.73 3.01
N ALA A 9 -3.18 -10.88 3.55
CA ALA A 9 -3.51 -12.09 2.80
C ALA A 9 -2.42 -12.48 1.79
N GLN A 10 -2.81 -12.80 0.56
CA GLN A 10 -1.87 -13.26 -0.46
C GLN A 10 -0.80 -12.23 -0.84
N LEU A 11 -1.08 -10.95 -0.65
CA LEU A 11 -0.06 -9.92 -0.90
C LEU A 11 1.06 -10.01 0.12
N ALA A 12 0.72 -10.16 1.39
CA ALA A 12 1.73 -10.33 2.45
C ALA A 12 2.57 -11.57 2.21
N GLU A 13 1.95 -12.66 1.79
CA GLU A 13 2.67 -13.90 1.48
C GLU A 13 3.61 -13.73 0.30
N ALA A 14 3.16 -13.07 -0.76
CA ALA A 14 3.96 -12.87 -1.97
C ALA A 14 5.15 -11.93 -1.74
N VAL A 15 4.98 -10.91 -0.92
CA VAL A 15 6.04 -9.95 -0.58
C VAL A 15 6.98 -10.53 0.49
N GLY A 16 6.47 -11.38 1.35
CA GLY A 16 7.24 -11.97 2.45
C GLY A 16 7.25 -11.12 3.72
N HIS A 17 6.41 -10.09 3.78
CA HIS A 17 6.28 -9.21 4.94
C HIS A 17 4.83 -8.79 5.08
N ASP A 18 4.37 -8.59 6.30
CA ASP A 18 3.03 -8.05 6.55
C ASP A 18 3.09 -6.54 6.85
N ARG A 19 4.27 -5.98 6.97
CA ARG A 19 4.48 -4.58 7.31
C ARG A 19 5.75 -4.07 6.66
N LEU A 20 5.65 -2.91 6.02
CA LEU A 20 6.77 -2.21 5.42
C LEU A 20 6.76 -0.75 5.86
N THR A 21 7.89 -0.09 5.74
CA THR A 21 7.99 1.35 5.94
C THR A 21 8.42 1.98 4.62
N VAL A 22 7.86 3.13 4.30
CA VAL A 22 8.21 3.85 3.07
C VAL A 22 8.49 5.31 3.40
N ASP A 23 9.58 5.84 2.82
CA ASP A 23 9.91 7.26 2.92
C ASP A 23 9.48 7.94 1.63
N LEU A 24 8.75 9.03 1.77
CA LEU A 24 8.15 9.76 0.64
C LEU A 24 8.37 11.25 0.81
N PRO A 25 8.43 12.01 -0.30
CA PRO A 25 8.47 13.46 -0.19
C PRO A 25 7.15 14.01 0.34
N ASP A 26 7.20 15.19 0.93
CA ASP A 26 5.99 15.87 1.40
C ASP A 26 5.04 16.11 0.22
N GLY A 27 3.77 15.93 0.47
CA GLY A 27 2.76 16.06 -0.58
C GLY A 27 2.50 14.81 -1.40
N ALA A 28 3.20 13.70 -1.11
CA ALA A 28 2.99 12.45 -1.81
C ALA A 28 1.59 11.88 -1.54
N THR A 29 1.11 11.13 -2.51
CA THR A 29 -0.20 10.45 -2.44
C THR A 29 -0.01 8.96 -2.19
N ALA A 30 -1.12 8.25 -1.96
CA ALA A 30 -1.10 6.80 -1.85
C ALA A 30 -0.55 6.17 -3.15
N ALA A 31 -0.87 6.74 -4.32
CA ALA A 31 -0.33 6.28 -5.60
C ALA A 31 1.20 6.36 -5.61
N ASP A 32 1.77 7.43 -5.08
CA ASP A 32 3.23 7.58 -5.00
C ASP A 32 3.85 6.49 -4.13
N ALA A 33 3.21 6.17 -3.02
CA ALA A 33 3.67 5.08 -2.15
C ALA A 33 3.65 3.75 -2.89
N LEU A 34 2.57 3.47 -3.62
CA LEU A 34 2.47 2.25 -4.41
C LEU A 34 3.52 2.21 -5.53
N ASP A 35 3.81 3.34 -6.16
CA ASP A 35 4.86 3.42 -7.18
C ASP A 35 6.22 3.03 -6.61
N VAL A 36 6.57 3.58 -5.45
CA VAL A 36 7.85 3.29 -4.80
C VAL A 36 7.93 1.80 -4.43
N LEU A 37 6.89 1.29 -3.78
CA LEU A 37 6.86 -0.10 -3.33
C LEU A 37 6.86 -1.08 -4.49
N SER A 38 6.22 -0.74 -5.60
CA SER A 38 6.16 -1.60 -6.78
C SER A 38 7.53 -1.81 -7.42
N LYS A 39 8.45 -0.87 -7.26
CA LYS A 39 9.81 -1.02 -7.78
C LYS A 39 10.58 -2.08 -7.01
N ASP A 40 10.37 -2.17 -5.71
CA ASP A 40 11.10 -3.09 -4.86
C ASP A 40 10.39 -4.45 -4.70
N HIS A 41 9.09 -4.49 -4.96
CA HIS A 41 8.25 -5.66 -4.74
C HIS A 41 7.39 -5.95 -5.99
N PRO A 42 7.91 -6.79 -6.91
CA PRO A 42 7.15 -7.10 -8.15
C PRO A 42 5.76 -7.68 -7.91
N ALA A 43 5.58 -8.44 -6.83
CA ALA A 43 4.26 -8.99 -6.52
C ALA A 43 3.23 -7.88 -6.25
N LEU A 44 3.66 -6.80 -5.62
CA LEU A 44 2.79 -5.66 -5.37
C LEU A 44 2.43 -4.97 -6.68
N ARG A 45 3.40 -4.80 -7.56
CA ARG A 45 3.16 -4.22 -8.89
C ARG A 45 2.13 -5.02 -9.66
N ASP A 46 2.26 -6.35 -9.63
CA ASP A 46 1.37 -7.23 -10.39
C ASP A 46 -0.05 -7.23 -9.84
N MET A 47 -0.21 -7.06 -8.54
CA MET A 47 -1.52 -7.07 -7.87
C MET A 47 -2.15 -5.68 -7.75
N ARG A 48 -1.42 -4.63 -8.07
CA ARG A 48 -1.80 -3.25 -7.75
C ARG A 48 -3.22 -2.88 -8.19
N ARG A 49 -3.64 -3.29 -9.38
CA ARG A 49 -4.95 -2.92 -9.93
C ARG A 49 -6.12 -3.46 -9.12
N THR A 50 -5.91 -4.54 -8.40
CA THR A 50 -6.97 -5.21 -7.66
C THR A 50 -6.95 -4.86 -6.18
N LEU A 51 -5.95 -4.12 -5.72
CA LEU A 51 -5.82 -3.79 -4.31
C LEU A 51 -6.79 -2.68 -3.91
N ALA A 52 -7.44 -2.87 -2.77
CA ALA A 52 -8.10 -1.77 -2.09
C ALA A 52 -7.07 -1.05 -1.23
N VAL A 53 -7.19 0.27 -1.15
CA VAL A 53 -6.30 1.11 -0.37
C VAL A 53 -7.10 1.74 0.77
N ALA A 54 -6.55 1.68 1.97
CA ALA A 54 -7.11 2.40 3.10
C ALA A 54 -5.99 3.19 3.77
N VAL A 55 -6.28 4.43 4.16
CA VAL A 55 -5.34 5.27 4.89
C VAL A 55 -5.95 5.58 6.25
N ASN A 56 -5.23 5.23 7.31
CA ASN A 56 -5.70 5.39 8.69
C ASN A 56 -7.10 4.77 8.87
N GLU A 57 -7.25 3.54 8.37
CA GLU A 57 -8.45 2.72 8.50
C GLU A 57 -9.65 3.20 7.68
N ARG A 58 -9.43 4.08 6.70
CA ARG A 58 -10.50 4.55 5.80
C ARG A 58 -10.16 4.22 4.36
N TYR A 59 -11.05 3.53 3.69
CA TYR A 59 -10.90 3.26 2.27
C TYR A 59 -10.86 4.57 1.49
N CYS A 60 -9.99 4.63 0.50
CA CYS A 60 -9.79 5.82 -0.29
C CYS A 60 -9.26 5.48 -1.68
N ALA A 61 -9.26 6.48 -2.57
CA ALA A 61 -8.62 6.36 -3.87
C ALA A 61 -7.11 6.54 -3.72
N GLU A 62 -6.36 6.09 -4.71
CA GLU A 62 -4.90 6.26 -4.74
C GLU A 62 -4.47 7.72 -4.75
N SER A 63 -5.35 8.62 -5.16
CA SER A 63 -5.06 10.06 -5.18
C SER A 63 -5.06 10.71 -3.80
N ARG A 64 -5.42 9.98 -2.76
CA ARG A 64 -5.43 10.49 -1.38
C ARG A 64 -4.05 10.98 -0.97
N ALA A 65 -3.97 12.24 -0.54
CA ALA A 65 -2.73 12.81 -0.03
C ALA A 65 -2.36 12.18 1.32
N LEU A 66 -1.07 11.96 1.53
CA LEU A 66 -0.54 11.35 2.75
C LEU A 66 0.08 12.41 3.66
N GLY A 67 0.09 12.11 4.94
CA GLY A 67 0.81 12.87 5.95
C GLY A 67 1.84 11.99 6.64
N ASP A 68 2.80 12.64 7.30
CA ASP A 68 3.82 11.93 8.05
C ASP A 68 3.18 11.07 9.14
N GLY A 69 3.61 9.83 9.24
CA GLY A 69 3.08 8.89 10.22
C GLY A 69 1.81 8.16 9.80
N ASP A 70 1.27 8.45 8.62
CA ASP A 70 0.07 7.75 8.14
C ASP A 70 0.34 6.26 7.97
N THR A 71 -0.71 5.47 8.18
CA THR A 71 -0.70 4.03 7.96
C THR A 71 -1.53 3.71 6.72
N ILE A 72 -0.90 3.06 5.76
CA ILE A 72 -1.54 2.66 4.50
C ILE A 72 -1.77 1.17 4.54
N ALA A 73 -3.00 0.72 4.34
CA ALA A 73 -3.32 -0.70 4.24
C ALA A 73 -3.59 -1.05 2.78
N LEU A 74 -2.95 -2.12 2.31
CA LEU A 74 -3.12 -2.65 0.96
C LEU A 74 -3.82 -4.00 1.07
N ILE A 75 -5.04 -4.06 0.59
CA ILE A 75 -5.93 -5.19 0.84
C ILE A 75 -6.32 -5.83 -0.50
N PRO A 76 -5.86 -7.07 -0.76
CA PRO A 76 -6.27 -7.78 -1.98
C PRO A 76 -7.74 -8.15 -1.92
N PRO A 77 -8.37 -8.37 -3.08
CA PRO A 77 -9.76 -8.81 -3.10
C PRO A 77 -9.88 -10.19 -2.48
N VAL A 78 -11.00 -10.41 -1.80
CA VAL A 78 -11.31 -11.75 -1.32
C VAL A 78 -11.59 -12.62 -2.53
N SER A 79 -10.90 -13.75 -2.63
CA SER A 79 -11.25 -14.71 -3.66
C SER A 79 -12.65 -15.19 -3.36
N GLY A 80 -13.58 -14.90 -4.25
CA GLY A 80 -14.96 -15.28 -4.10
C GLY A 80 -15.07 -16.80 -4.03
N GLY A 81 -15.15 -17.25 -2.87
CA GLY A 81 -15.33 -18.69 -2.66
C GLY A 81 -16.77 -19.07 -2.90
#